data_468303b3bead08b50106e0400c405b22
#
_entry.id   468303b3bead08b50106e0400c405b22
#
_cell.length_a   1.000
_cell.length_b   1.000
_cell.length_c   1.000
_cell.angle_alpha   90.00
_cell.angle_beta   90.00
_cell.angle_gamma   90.00
#
_symmetry.space_group_name_H-M   'P 1'
#
loop_
_entity.id
_entity.type
_entity.pdbx_description
1 polymer ?
#
loop_
_entity_poly.entity_id
_entity_poly.type
_entity_poly.pdbx_seq_one_letter_code
_entity_poly.pdbx_strand_id
1 'polypeptide(L)'
;MTELIEGLYTEGEKIADTKAPHDVPIDRRWEQRKFEAKLVNPANRRKLDIIVVGSGLAGGAAAASLGEQGYNVKCFFYQDSARRAHSIAAQGGINAAKNYRNDGDSTYRLFYDTVKGGDYRAREDNVYRLAEVSANIIDQCVAQGVPFAREYGGLLDNRSFGGVQVSRTFYARGQTGQQLLIGAYQALERQVHAGTVKEFRRHEMVELIVVDGRARGIVTRDMVSGEIETHLADAVVLASGGYGNVFFLSTNAMGCNATAIWRAHRKGAYFANPCYTQIHPTCIPQSGDFQSKLTLMSESLRNDGRIWVPKKAEDCDKDPRDIPEEARDYYLERIYPAFGNLVPRDIA
;
A
#
# COMPACT_ATOMS: atom_id res chain seq x y z
N MET A 1 -33.49 -14.47 4.10
CA MET A 1 -32.29 -13.62 4.13
C MET A 1 -31.34 -14.04 5.25
N THR A 2 -31.82 -14.39 6.42
CA THR A 2 -31.02 -14.87 7.56
C THR A 2 -30.34 -16.23 7.28
N GLU A 3 -31.06 -17.19 6.67
CA GLU A 3 -30.49 -18.50 6.31
C GLU A 3 -29.40 -18.44 5.21
N LEU A 4 -29.47 -17.45 4.32
CA LEU A 4 -28.43 -17.20 3.32
C LEU A 4 -27.14 -16.63 3.96
N ILE A 5 -27.25 -15.99 5.12
CA ILE A 5 -26.12 -15.44 5.85
C ILE A 5 -25.44 -16.53 6.69
N GLU A 6 -26.17 -17.43 7.30
CA GLU A 6 -25.61 -18.53 8.10
C GLU A 6 -24.74 -19.50 7.28
N GLY A 7 -25.08 -19.76 6.01
CA GLY A 7 -24.24 -20.55 5.11
C GLY A 7 -23.01 -19.84 4.55
N LEU A 8 -22.88 -18.51 4.79
CA LEU A 8 -21.77 -17.69 4.29
C LEU A 8 -20.60 -17.59 5.29
N TYR A 9 -20.84 -17.84 6.55
CA TYR A 9 -19.85 -17.77 7.62
C TYR A 9 -19.69 -19.16 8.24
N THR A 10 -18.82 -19.98 7.71
CA THR A 10 -18.28 -21.07 8.52
C THR A 10 -17.34 -20.41 9.55
N GLU A 11 -17.70 -20.46 10.83
CA GLU A 11 -16.76 -20.21 11.91
C GLU A 11 -15.60 -21.20 11.77
N GLY A 12 -14.58 -20.80 11.06
CA GLY A 12 -13.32 -21.52 11.06
C GLY A 12 -12.72 -21.44 12.47
N GLU A 13 -12.25 -22.55 13.01
CA GLU A 13 -11.40 -22.55 14.19
C GLU A 13 -10.38 -21.40 14.07
N LYS A 14 -10.22 -20.60 15.13
CA LYS A 14 -9.21 -19.56 15.20
C LYS A 14 -7.84 -20.17 14.95
N ILE A 15 -7.41 -20.09 13.69
CA ILE A 15 -6.12 -20.65 13.29
C ILE A 15 -5.02 -19.77 13.88
N ALA A 16 -4.04 -20.44 14.44
CA ALA A 16 -2.75 -20.01 14.95
C ALA A 16 -2.62 -18.50 15.13
N ASP A 17 -2.66 -18.06 16.33
CA ASP A 17 -2.38 -16.67 16.67
C ASP A 17 -0.99 -16.29 16.13
N THR A 18 -0.98 -15.53 15.03
CA THR A 18 0.23 -14.98 14.42
C THR A 18 0.70 -13.71 15.12
N LYS A 19 0.04 -13.33 16.22
CA LYS A 19 0.37 -12.14 16.99
C LYS A 19 1.74 -12.27 17.65
N ALA A 20 2.45 -11.15 17.67
CA ALA A 20 3.62 -11.04 18.52
C ALA A 20 3.23 -11.16 20.00
N PRO A 21 4.09 -11.70 20.89
CA PRO A 21 3.78 -11.84 22.31
C PRO A 21 3.39 -10.52 22.96
N HIS A 22 2.32 -10.50 23.76
CA HIS A 22 1.81 -9.29 24.40
C HIS A 22 2.46 -8.98 25.77
N ASP A 23 3.10 -9.95 26.36
CA ASP A 23 3.72 -9.93 27.68
C ASP A 23 5.13 -9.31 27.69
N VAL A 24 5.65 -8.94 26.53
CA VAL A 24 6.93 -8.28 26.36
C VAL A 24 6.78 -6.84 25.88
N PRO A 25 7.75 -5.94 26.20
CA PRO A 25 7.80 -4.60 25.66
C PRO A 25 7.73 -4.57 24.13
N ILE A 26 7.07 -3.56 23.56
CA ILE A 26 6.75 -3.49 22.14
C ILE A 26 7.98 -3.56 21.23
N ASP A 27 9.10 -3.02 21.67
CA ASP A 27 10.39 -3.02 20.96
C ASP A 27 11.06 -4.40 20.89
N ARG A 28 10.59 -5.38 21.70
CA ARG A 28 11.12 -6.74 21.76
C ARG A 28 10.18 -7.81 21.23
N ARG A 29 8.90 -7.50 21.01
CA ARG A 29 7.87 -8.48 20.62
C ARG A 29 8.22 -9.24 19.36
N TRP A 30 8.67 -8.55 18.32
CA TRP A 30 9.01 -9.19 17.05
C TRP A 30 10.33 -9.97 17.10
N GLU A 31 11.31 -9.54 17.91
CA GLU A 31 12.54 -10.31 18.12
C GLU A 31 12.23 -11.63 18.83
N GLN A 32 11.41 -11.60 19.87
CA GLN A 32 10.96 -12.82 20.53
C GLN A 32 10.17 -13.71 19.58
N ARG A 33 9.26 -13.15 18.79
CA ARG A 33 8.50 -13.91 17.79
C ARG A 33 9.39 -14.56 16.74
N LYS A 34 10.41 -13.89 16.26
CA LYS A 34 11.40 -14.47 15.34
C LYS A 34 12.14 -15.64 15.97
N PHE A 35 12.54 -15.50 17.23
CA PHE A 35 13.23 -16.56 17.95
C PHE A 35 12.35 -17.80 18.15
N GLU A 36 11.09 -17.62 18.43
CA GLU A 36 10.12 -18.71 18.63
C GLU A 36 9.64 -19.34 17.31
N ALA A 37 9.70 -18.60 16.21
CA ALA A 37 9.17 -19.05 14.93
C ALA A 37 9.98 -20.23 14.36
N LYS A 38 9.28 -21.32 14.02
CA LYS A 38 9.87 -22.42 13.26
C LYS A 38 10.04 -21.99 11.80
N LEU A 39 11.27 -21.80 11.39
CA LEU A 39 11.61 -21.45 10.01
C LEU A 39 11.70 -22.69 9.13
N VAL A 40 11.30 -22.54 7.86
CA VAL A 40 11.49 -23.58 6.86
C VAL A 40 12.98 -23.72 6.56
N ASN A 41 13.51 -24.95 6.67
CA ASN A 41 14.89 -25.22 6.30
C ASN A 41 15.11 -24.84 4.81
N PRO A 42 16.17 -24.09 4.48
CA PRO A 42 16.47 -23.67 3.10
C PRO A 42 16.40 -24.80 2.07
N ALA A 43 16.88 -25.99 2.41
CA ALA A 43 16.84 -27.17 1.52
C ALA A 43 15.41 -27.64 1.17
N ASN A 44 14.41 -27.30 1.99
CA ASN A 44 13.01 -27.68 1.80
C ASN A 44 12.18 -26.60 1.10
N ARG A 45 12.66 -25.36 0.98
CA ARG A 45 11.90 -24.25 0.37
C ARG A 45 11.45 -24.56 -1.04
N ARG A 46 12.31 -25.16 -1.87
CA ARG A 46 12.01 -25.58 -3.24
C ARG A 46 10.90 -26.63 -3.38
N LYS A 47 10.43 -27.22 -2.28
CA LYS A 47 9.34 -28.18 -2.25
C LYS A 47 7.99 -27.54 -1.94
N LEU A 48 7.99 -26.26 -1.64
CA LEU A 48 6.80 -25.52 -1.24
C LEU A 48 6.36 -24.58 -2.34
N ASP A 49 5.09 -24.64 -2.66
CA ASP A 49 4.42 -23.75 -3.59
C ASP A 49 3.72 -22.60 -2.86
N ILE A 50 3.94 -21.38 -3.31
CA ILE A 50 3.32 -20.19 -2.74
C ILE A 50 2.58 -19.44 -3.84
N ILE A 51 1.33 -19.09 -3.58
CA ILE A 51 0.54 -18.24 -4.44
C ILE A 51 0.59 -16.80 -3.91
N VAL A 52 0.84 -15.85 -4.80
CA VAL A 52 0.73 -14.41 -4.53
C VAL A 52 -0.35 -13.83 -5.45
N VAL A 53 -1.37 -13.21 -4.86
CA VAL A 53 -2.47 -12.57 -5.59
C VAL A 53 -2.29 -11.06 -5.57
N GLY A 54 -1.97 -10.49 -6.71
CA GLY A 54 -1.62 -9.10 -6.90
C GLY A 54 -0.14 -8.90 -7.22
N SER A 55 0.15 -8.02 -8.16
CA SER A 55 1.51 -7.70 -8.63
C SER A 55 1.91 -6.25 -8.39
N GLY A 56 1.16 -5.55 -7.54
CA GLY A 56 1.52 -4.22 -7.07
C GLY A 56 2.82 -4.23 -6.26
N LEU A 57 3.16 -3.11 -5.64
CA LEU A 57 4.38 -2.98 -4.86
C LEU A 57 4.53 -4.10 -3.82
N ALA A 58 3.46 -4.39 -3.07
CA ALA A 58 3.47 -5.44 -2.05
C ALA A 58 3.62 -6.84 -2.66
N GLY A 59 2.80 -7.18 -3.67
CA GLY A 59 2.80 -8.51 -4.27
C GLY A 59 4.05 -8.79 -5.10
N GLY A 60 4.51 -7.81 -5.89
CA GLY A 60 5.74 -7.91 -6.65
C GLY A 60 6.96 -8.11 -5.76
N ALA A 61 7.08 -7.32 -4.68
CA ALA A 61 8.16 -7.47 -3.71
C ALA A 61 8.10 -8.81 -2.96
N ALA A 62 6.89 -9.26 -2.55
CA ALA A 62 6.70 -10.55 -1.90
C ALA A 62 7.08 -11.72 -2.81
N ALA A 63 6.59 -11.73 -4.05
CA ALA A 63 6.90 -12.78 -5.03
C ALA A 63 8.39 -12.83 -5.35
N ALA A 64 9.03 -11.66 -5.56
CA ALA A 64 10.47 -11.58 -5.79
C ALA A 64 11.26 -12.13 -4.59
N SER A 65 10.95 -11.68 -3.38
CA SER A 65 11.66 -12.12 -2.17
C SER A 65 11.48 -13.61 -1.88
N LEU A 66 10.30 -14.16 -2.11
CA LEU A 66 10.04 -15.58 -1.94
C LEU A 66 10.79 -16.40 -3.00
N GLY A 67 10.80 -15.95 -4.25
CA GLY A 67 11.57 -16.58 -5.32
C GLY A 67 13.09 -16.57 -5.04
N GLU A 68 13.65 -15.45 -4.58
CA GLU A 68 15.05 -15.32 -4.15
C GLU A 68 15.40 -16.28 -3.01
N GLN A 69 14.46 -16.55 -2.13
CA GLN A 69 14.62 -17.49 -1.03
C GLN A 69 14.51 -18.96 -1.46
N GLY A 70 14.15 -19.25 -2.71
CA GLY A 70 14.09 -20.60 -3.29
C GLY A 70 12.73 -21.28 -3.17
N TYR A 71 11.64 -20.54 -2.93
CA TYR A 71 10.29 -21.07 -3.04
C TYR A 71 9.81 -21.09 -4.49
N ASN A 72 8.86 -21.99 -4.82
CA ASN A 72 8.14 -21.96 -6.08
C ASN A 72 6.97 -20.98 -5.94
N VAL A 73 6.94 -19.93 -6.74
CA VAL A 73 5.94 -18.87 -6.62
C VAL A 73 5.07 -18.80 -7.86
N LYS A 74 3.75 -18.73 -7.65
CA LYS A 74 2.75 -18.44 -8.68
C LYS A 74 2.16 -17.06 -8.39
N CYS A 75 2.42 -16.08 -9.25
CA CYS A 75 1.97 -14.70 -9.09
C CYS A 75 0.80 -14.41 -10.04
N PHE A 76 -0.39 -14.17 -9.48
CA PHE A 76 -1.63 -13.91 -10.22
C PHE A 76 -1.99 -12.44 -10.14
N PHE A 77 -2.37 -11.86 -11.27
CA PHE A 77 -2.83 -10.48 -11.27
C PHE A 77 -3.84 -10.16 -12.37
N TYR A 78 -4.73 -9.28 -12.00
CA TYR A 78 -5.87 -8.85 -12.81
C TYR A 78 -5.46 -8.11 -14.09
N GLN A 79 -4.38 -7.35 -14.02
CA GLN A 79 -3.90 -6.53 -15.12
C GLN A 79 -3.09 -7.34 -16.14
N ASP A 80 -2.86 -6.78 -17.31
CA ASP A 80 -2.02 -7.36 -18.36
C ASP A 80 -0.51 -7.18 -18.08
N SER A 81 -0.17 -6.30 -17.16
CA SER A 81 1.21 -6.04 -16.73
C SER A 81 1.25 -5.73 -15.24
N ALA A 82 2.24 -6.26 -14.54
CA ALA A 82 2.52 -5.96 -13.14
C ALA A 82 2.69 -4.45 -12.89
N ARG A 83 3.15 -3.69 -13.87
CA ARG A 83 3.34 -2.23 -13.78
C ARG A 83 2.04 -1.42 -13.76
N ARG A 84 0.88 -2.05 -13.97
CA ARG A 84 -0.43 -1.35 -13.97
C ARG A 84 -1.14 -1.35 -12.63
N ALA A 85 -0.47 -1.77 -11.57
CA ALA A 85 -1.02 -1.70 -10.23
C ALA A 85 -1.20 -0.25 -9.75
N HIS A 86 -2.14 -0.04 -8.83
CA HIS A 86 -2.40 1.31 -8.27
C HIS A 86 -1.16 1.97 -7.65
N SER A 87 -0.18 1.19 -7.21
CA SER A 87 1.11 1.69 -6.68
C SER A 87 1.78 2.72 -7.60
N ILE A 88 1.57 2.65 -8.92
CA ILE A 88 2.11 3.61 -9.89
C ILE A 88 1.60 5.04 -9.65
N ALA A 89 0.44 5.20 -9.02
CA ALA A 89 -0.19 6.50 -8.79
C ALA A 89 0.32 7.22 -7.54
N ALA A 90 1.09 6.57 -6.68
CA ALA A 90 1.67 7.20 -5.50
C ALA A 90 2.81 8.16 -5.89
N GLN A 91 2.76 9.40 -5.41
CA GLN A 91 3.60 10.49 -5.94
C GLN A 91 4.45 11.17 -4.88
N GLY A 92 3.91 11.38 -3.68
CA GLY A 92 4.49 12.24 -2.66
C GLY A 92 5.81 11.75 -2.06
N GLY A 93 5.89 10.50 -1.71
CA GLY A 93 7.05 9.90 -1.08
C GLY A 93 6.70 8.72 -0.17
N ILE A 94 7.72 8.18 0.48
CA ILE A 94 7.63 7.10 1.43
C ILE A 94 8.35 7.47 2.73
N ASN A 95 7.69 7.26 3.88
CA ASN A 95 8.24 7.58 5.19
C ASN A 95 9.12 6.46 5.71
N ALA A 96 10.29 6.82 6.27
CA ALA A 96 11.16 5.89 6.96
C ALA A 96 11.95 6.58 8.07
N ALA A 97 12.14 5.89 9.19
CA ALA A 97 12.78 6.41 10.39
C ALA A 97 14.33 6.34 10.29
N LYS A 98 14.92 6.99 9.27
CA LYS A 98 16.39 7.03 9.09
C LYS A 98 17.08 8.16 9.86
N ASN A 99 16.32 9.17 10.28
CA ASN A 99 16.84 10.33 11.04
C ASN A 99 18.08 10.99 10.42
N TYR A 100 18.16 11.10 9.11
CA TYR A 100 19.34 11.65 8.42
C TYR A 100 19.65 13.10 8.80
N ARG A 101 18.62 13.90 9.09
CA ARG A 101 18.79 15.31 9.47
C ARG A 101 18.98 15.52 10.97
N ASN A 102 18.96 14.44 11.74
CA ASN A 102 19.06 14.48 13.20
C ASN A 102 18.07 15.47 13.85
N ASP A 103 16.85 15.52 13.31
CA ASP A 103 15.77 16.40 13.75
C ASP A 103 14.83 15.73 14.77
N GLY A 104 15.31 14.67 15.43
CA GLY A 104 14.60 13.95 16.48
C GLY A 104 13.65 12.88 15.99
N ASP A 105 13.82 12.38 14.76
CA ASP A 105 13.07 11.22 14.28
C ASP A 105 13.62 9.92 14.89
N SER A 106 12.75 8.92 14.99
CA SER A 106 13.09 7.58 15.50
C SER A 106 12.03 6.57 15.08
N THR A 107 12.36 5.27 15.19
CA THR A 107 11.42 4.18 15.03
C THR A 107 10.17 4.36 15.91
N TYR A 108 10.38 4.71 17.18
CA TYR A 108 9.29 4.93 18.12
C TYR A 108 8.41 6.13 17.72
N ARG A 109 9.02 7.22 17.25
CA ARG A 109 8.28 8.40 16.80
C ARG A 109 7.45 8.10 15.54
N LEU A 110 8.01 7.39 14.56
CA LEU A 110 7.26 6.94 13.38
C LEU A 110 6.11 6.02 13.77
N PHE A 111 6.35 5.09 14.69
CA PHE A 111 5.31 4.22 15.24
C PHE A 111 4.19 5.04 15.90
N TYR A 112 4.54 5.93 16.81
CA TYR A 112 3.57 6.76 17.54
C TYR A 112 2.73 7.63 16.60
N ASP A 113 3.37 8.33 15.66
CA ASP A 113 2.71 9.18 14.69
C ASP A 113 1.73 8.37 13.81
N THR A 114 2.12 7.16 13.43
CA THR A 114 1.27 6.27 12.62
C THR A 114 0.06 5.76 13.41
N VAL A 115 0.25 5.33 14.66
CA VAL A 115 -0.85 4.86 15.52
C VAL A 115 -1.81 6.01 15.83
N LYS A 116 -1.28 7.20 16.16
CA LYS A 116 -2.06 8.39 16.43
C LYS A 116 -2.83 8.87 15.19
N GLY A 117 -2.18 8.93 14.03
CA GLY A 117 -2.82 9.28 12.76
C GLY A 117 -3.89 8.28 12.32
N GLY A 118 -3.80 7.04 12.76
CA GLY A 118 -4.82 5.99 12.61
C GLY A 118 -5.84 5.93 13.74
N ASP A 119 -5.98 6.99 14.52
CA ASP A 119 -7.00 7.12 15.59
C ASP A 119 -6.93 6.01 16.65
N TYR A 120 -5.71 5.49 16.90
CA TYR A 120 -5.40 4.41 17.84
C TYR A 120 -6.12 3.08 17.55
N ARG A 121 -6.51 2.84 16.29
CA ARG A 121 -7.24 1.62 15.86
C ARG A 121 -6.35 0.57 15.21
N ALA A 122 -5.11 0.90 14.91
CA ALA A 122 -4.17 -0.02 14.30
C ALA A 122 -3.67 -1.07 15.31
N ARG A 123 -3.25 -2.22 14.80
CA ARG A 123 -2.49 -3.19 15.61
C ARG A 123 -1.08 -2.66 15.83
N GLU A 124 -0.79 -2.29 17.06
CA GLU A 124 0.46 -1.64 17.45
C GLU A 124 1.69 -2.48 17.06
N ASP A 125 1.64 -3.79 17.27
CA ASP A 125 2.74 -4.69 16.93
C ASP A 125 3.13 -4.59 15.44
N ASN A 126 2.14 -4.58 14.55
CA ASN A 126 2.38 -4.50 13.11
C ASN A 126 2.93 -3.13 12.72
N VAL A 127 2.41 -2.06 13.32
CA VAL A 127 2.88 -0.69 13.05
C VAL A 127 4.30 -0.51 13.56
N TYR A 128 4.61 -1.03 14.75
CA TYR A 128 5.97 -0.97 15.29
C TYR A 128 6.96 -1.72 14.38
N ARG A 129 6.58 -2.92 13.92
CA ARG A 129 7.43 -3.68 12.99
C ARG A 129 7.65 -2.93 11.67
N LEU A 130 6.61 -2.30 11.13
CA LEU A 130 6.74 -1.47 9.93
C LEU A 130 7.74 -0.32 10.15
N ALA A 131 7.62 0.39 11.26
CA ALA A 131 8.52 1.48 11.62
C ALA A 131 9.97 1.00 11.78
N GLU A 132 10.15 -0.15 12.44
CA GLU A 132 11.46 -0.77 12.67
C GLU A 132 12.17 -1.16 11.37
N VAL A 133 11.45 -1.76 10.40
CA VAL A 133 12.05 -2.18 9.13
C VAL A 133 12.11 -1.07 8.07
N SER A 134 11.50 0.07 8.32
CA SER A 134 11.33 1.13 7.33
C SER A 134 12.65 1.62 6.72
N ALA A 135 13.69 1.76 7.55
CA ALA A 135 15.02 2.17 7.10
C ALA A 135 15.62 1.15 6.11
N ASN A 136 15.51 -0.16 6.43
CA ASN A 136 16.01 -1.23 5.59
C ASN A 136 15.24 -1.32 4.27
N ILE A 137 13.94 -1.01 4.27
CA ILE A 137 13.12 -0.96 3.04
C ILE A 137 13.65 0.11 2.09
N ILE A 138 14.00 1.29 2.59
CA ILE A 138 14.60 2.35 1.75
C ILE A 138 15.92 1.86 1.14
N ASP A 139 16.78 1.23 1.93
CA ASP A 139 18.07 0.72 1.44
C ASP A 139 17.88 -0.37 0.38
N GLN A 140 16.90 -1.26 0.58
CA GLN A 140 16.52 -2.26 -0.43
C GLN A 140 16.01 -1.61 -1.72
N CYS A 141 15.17 -0.58 -1.62
CA CYS A 141 14.68 0.14 -2.80
C CYS A 141 15.83 0.83 -3.56
N VAL A 142 16.79 1.41 -2.85
CA VAL A 142 18.01 1.98 -3.46
C VAL A 142 18.81 0.90 -4.20
N ALA A 143 19.00 -0.26 -3.58
CA ALA A 143 19.70 -1.40 -4.19
C ALA A 143 18.97 -1.96 -5.42
N GLN A 144 17.64 -1.83 -5.47
CA GLN A 144 16.81 -2.17 -6.63
C GLN A 144 16.82 -1.10 -7.74
N GLY A 145 17.57 0.00 -7.55
CA GLY A 145 17.74 1.05 -8.53
C GLY A 145 16.67 2.16 -8.50
N VAL A 146 15.93 2.30 -7.39
CA VAL A 146 14.97 3.41 -7.23
C VAL A 146 15.73 4.74 -7.13
N PRO A 147 15.48 5.70 -8.05
CA PRO A 147 16.22 6.96 -8.12
C PRO A 147 15.66 7.99 -7.16
N PHE A 148 15.75 7.75 -5.86
CA PHE A 148 15.42 8.77 -4.87
C PHE A 148 16.22 10.04 -5.06
N ALA A 149 15.61 11.18 -4.75
CA ALA A 149 16.31 12.45 -4.71
C ALA A 149 17.51 12.39 -3.76
N ARG A 150 18.57 13.09 -4.12
CA ARG A 150 19.81 13.16 -3.35
C ARG A 150 20.20 14.59 -3.06
N GLU A 151 20.81 14.79 -1.91
CA GLU A 151 21.49 16.02 -1.56
C GLU A 151 22.81 16.15 -2.32
N TYR A 152 23.39 17.37 -2.32
CA TYR A 152 24.65 17.63 -3.01
C TYR A 152 25.79 16.70 -2.55
N GLY A 153 25.81 16.31 -1.29
CA GLY A 153 26.79 15.36 -0.73
C GLY A 153 26.54 13.88 -1.09
N GLY A 154 25.48 13.58 -1.88
CA GLY A 154 25.16 12.23 -2.36
C GLY A 154 24.31 11.39 -1.43
N LEU A 155 23.98 11.86 -0.23
CA LEU A 155 23.02 11.22 0.66
C LEU A 155 21.59 11.33 0.09
N LEU A 156 20.70 10.43 0.49
CA LEU A 156 19.30 10.53 0.10
C LEU A 156 18.68 11.79 0.70
N ASP A 157 18.03 12.58 -0.13
CA ASP A 157 17.26 13.73 0.36
C ASP A 157 15.94 13.25 0.96
N ASN A 158 15.53 13.92 2.04
CA ASN A 158 14.27 13.69 2.71
C ASN A 158 13.64 15.02 3.14
N ARG A 159 12.34 15.01 3.28
CA ARG A 159 11.56 16.21 3.61
C ARG A 159 10.46 15.92 4.61
N SER A 160 10.00 16.96 5.28
CA SER A 160 8.71 16.97 5.97
C SER A 160 7.59 16.98 4.92
N PHE A 161 6.56 16.18 5.12
CA PHE A 161 5.49 16.03 4.14
C PHE A 161 4.17 15.64 4.82
N GLY A 162 3.06 16.26 4.38
CA GLY A 162 1.72 15.87 4.84
C GLY A 162 1.47 16.05 6.35
N GLY A 163 2.02 17.10 6.97
CA GLY A 163 1.85 17.39 8.41
C GLY A 163 2.85 16.70 9.33
N VAL A 164 3.77 15.90 8.78
CA VAL A 164 4.87 15.30 9.55
C VAL A 164 5.88 16.37 9.92
N GLN A 165 6.21 16.48 11.21
CA GLN A 165 7.07 17.56 11.74
C GLN A 165 8.57 17.29 11.62
N VAL A 166 8.96 16.10 11.15
CA VAL A 166 10.34 15.69 10.93
C VAL A 166 10.58 15.31 9.49
N SER A 167 11.82 15.41 9.03
CA SER A 167 12.21 15.07 7.68
C SER A 167 12.42 13.57 7.53
N ARG A 168 11.36 12.83 7.22
CA ARG A 168 11.38 11.37 7.07
C ARG A 168 10.86 10.86 5.74
N THR A 169 10.38 11.73 4.85
CA THR A 169 9.78 11.35 3.58
C THR A 169 10.83 11.33 2.48
N PHE A 170 11.15 10.14 1.99
CA PHE A 170 12.04 9.91 0.83
C PHE A 170 11.21 9.94 -0.45
N TYR A 171 11.70 10.57 -1.50
CA TYR A 171 10.89 10.87 -2.68
C TYR A 171 11.68 10.82 -3.98
N ALA A 172 10.99 10.64 -5.09
CA ALA A 172 11.49 10.73 -6.46
C ALA A 172 10.65 11.74 -7.27
N ARG A 173 10.53 12.97 -6.78
CA ARG A 173 9.94 14.17 -7.43
C ARG A 173 8.66 13.89 -8.21
N GLY A 174 7.57 13.52 -7.51
CA GLY A 174 6.26 13.24 -8.11
C GLY A 174 6.11 11.88 -8.78
N GLN A 175 7.15 11.07 -8.84
CA GLN A 175 7.15 9.73 -9.44
C GLN A 175 7.49 8.61 -8.45
N THR A 176 7.39 8.87 -7.16
CA THR A 176 7.89 7.93 -6.14
C THR A 176 7.26 6.55 -6.27
N GLY A 177 5.94 6.45 -6.38
CA GLY A 177 5.26 5.17 -6.53
C GLY A 177 5.60 4.45 -7.84
N GLN A 178 5.72 5.19 -8.93
CA GLN A 178 6.15 4.62 -10.21
C GLN A 178 7.54 4.02 -10.11
N GLN A 179 8.49 4.72 -9.52
CA GLN A 179 9.88 4.27 -9.41
C GLN A 179 10.02 3.08 -8.44
N LEU A 180 9.31 3.12 -7.31
CA LEU A 180 9.23 2.00 -6.39
C LEU A 180 8.64 0.75 -7.07
N LEU A 181 7.55 0.92 -7.84
CA LEU A 181 6.91 -0.19 -8.55
C LEU A 181 7.83 -0.77 -9.63
N ILE A 182 8.56 0.06 -10.36
CA ILE A 182 9.55 -0.40 -11.34
C ILE A 182 10.67 -1.19 -10.66
N GLY A 183 11.17 -0.73 -9.50
CA GLY A 183 12.18 -1.45 -8.72
C GLY A 183 11.70 -2.85 -8.29
N ALA A 184 10.50 -2.93 -7.72
CA ALA A 184 9.89 -4.22 -7.36
C ALA A 184 9.61 -5.12 -8.57
N TYR A 185 9.16 -4.52 -9.67
CA TYR A 185 8.93 -5.24 -10.94
C TYR A 185 10.22 -5.82 -11.51
N GLN A 186 11.31 -5.07 -11.51
CA GLN A 186 12.61 -5.57 -11.96
C GLN A 186 13.09 -6.74 -11.09
N ALA A 187 12.90 -6.68 -9.78
CA ALA A 187 13.22 -7.79 -8.88
C ALA A 187 12.35 -9.02 -9.19
N LEU A 188 11.05 -8.82 -9.44
CA LEU A 188 10.12 -9.88 -9.84
C LEU A 188 10.55 -10.54 -11.16
N GLU A 189 10.83 -9.77 -12.20
CA GLU A 189 11.22 -10.27 -13.53
C GLU A 189 12.55 -11.06 -13.49
N ARG A 190 13.48 -10.69 -12.61
CA ARG A 190 14.67 -11.52 -12.39
C ARG A 190 14.32 -12.92 -11.90
N GLN A 191 13.32 -13.06 -11.03
CA GLN A 191 12.88 -14.35 -10.52
C GLN A 191 12.03 -15.11 -11.54
N VAL A 192 11.27 -14.42 -12.37
CA VAL A 192 10.58 -15.01 -13.52
C VAL A 192 11.61 -15.60 -14.51
N HIS A 193 12.64 -14.83 -14.82
CA HIS A 193 13.74 -15.31 -15.69
C HIS A 193 14.50 -16.51 -15.06
N ALA A 194 14.71 -16.50 -13.75
CA ALA A 194 15.33 -17.60 -13.02
C ALA A 194 14.43 -18.84 -12.88
N GLY A 195 13.14 -18.74 -13.25
CA GLY A 195 12.18 -19.84 -13.19
C GLY A 195 11.61 -20.13 -11.79
N THR A 196 11.93 -19.33 -10.78
CA THR A 196 11.39 -19.48 -9.41
C THR A 196 10.02 -18.84 -9.26
N VAL A 197 9.65 -17.90 -10.13
CA VAL A 197 8.33 -17.26 -10.19
C VAL A 197 7.68 -17.51 -11.54
N LYS A 198 6.41 -17.92 -11.54
CA LYS A 198 5.55 -18.00 -12.73
C LYS A 198 4.46 -16.95 -12.63
N GLU A 199 4.33 -16.10 -13.65
CA GLU A 199 3.27 -15.09 -13.74
C GLU A 199 2.04 -15.62 -14.46
N PHE A 200 0.87 -15.23 -13.91
CA PHE A 200 -0.46 -15.45 -14.47
C PHE A 200 -1.15 -14.10 -14.65
N ARG A 201 -0.98 -13.52 -15.83
CA ARG A 201 -1.51 -12.19 -16.20
C ARG A 201 -2.96 -12.32 -16.60
N ARG A 202 -3.78 -11.28 -16.34
CA ARG A 202 -5.22 -11.27 -16.63
C ARG A 202 -5.98 -12.44 -16.01
N HIS A 203 -5.59 -12.80 -14.78
CA HIS A 203 -6.28 -13.80 -13.99
C HIS A 203 -6.97 -13.14 -12.80
N GLU A 204 -8.26 -13.36 -12.69
CA GLU A 204 -9.07 -12.91 -11.55
C GLU A 204 -9.20 -14.06 -10.54
N MET A 205 -8.88 -13.81 -9.29
CA MET A 205 -9.18 -14.74 -8.21
C MET A 205 -10.68 -14.75 -7.92
N VAL A 206 -11.35 -15.86 -8.20
CA VAL A 206 -12.79 -16.01 -8.01
C VAL A 206 -13.16 -16.80 -6.76
N GLU A 207 -12.22 -17.57 -6.17
CA GLU A 207 -12.45 -18.28 -4.91
C GLU A 207 -11.14 -18.58 -4.19
N LEU A 208 -11.21 -18.69 -2.84
CA LEU A 208 -10.14 -19.23 -1.99
C LEU A 208 -10.44 -20.69 -1.67
N ILE A 209 -9.47 -21.56 -1.87
CA ILE A 209 -9.57 -22.97 -1.50
C ILE A 209 -9.10 -23.13 -0.07
N VAL A 210 -10.00 -23.59 0.80
CA VAL A 210 -9.72 -23.87 2.21
C VAL A 210 -9.97 -25.35 2.46
N VAL A 211 -8.98 -26.04 3.02
CA VAL A 211 -9.05 -27.44 3.41
C VAL A 211 -8.55 -27.55 4.85
N ASP A 212 -9.33 -28.15 5.73
CA ASP A 212 -9.02 -28.28 7.16
C ASP A 212 -8.61 -26.94 7.81
N GLY A 213 -9.37 -25.88 7.52
CA GLY A 213 -9.13 -24.54 8.05
C GLY A 213 -7.89 -23.84 7.51
N ARG A 214 -7.22 -24.36 6.49
CA ARG A 214 -6.01 -23.79 5.90
C ARG A 214 -6.22 -23.39 4.45
N ALA A 215 -5.70 -22.23 4.06
CA ALA A 215 -5.65 -21.82 2.67
C ALA A 215 -4.72 -22.74 1.89
N ARG A 216 -5.26 -23.45 0.90
CA ARG A 216 -4.56 -24.46 0.12
C ARG A 216 -4.51 -24.17 -1.37
N GLY A 217 -4.97 -23.01 -1.78
CA GLY A 217 -4.93 -22.59 -3.16
C GLY A 217 -6.01 -21.58 -3.50
N ILE A 218 -6.15 -21.33 -4.77
CA ILE A 218 -7.17 -20.43 -5.32
C ILE A 218 -7.82 -21.02 -6.57
N VAL A 219 -9.01 -20.57 -6.87
CA VAL A 219 -9.65 -20.73 -8.17
C VAL A 219 -9.54 -19.39 -8.90
N THR A 220 -9.11 -19.43 -10.15
CA THR A 220 -8.99 -18.24 -10.99
C THR A 220 -9.87 -18.35 -12.23
N ARG A 221 -10.17 -17.20 -12.80
CA ARG A 221 -10.71 -17.07 -14.14
C ARG A 221 -9.66 -16.40 -15.02
N ASP A 222 -9.25 -17.06 -16.09
CA ASP A 222 -8.54 -16.40 -17.17
C ASP A 222 -9.51 -15.42 -17.86
N MET A 223 -9.17 -14.15 -17.83
CA MET A 223 -10.04 -13.09 -18.35
C MET A 223 -9.98 -12.97 -19.89
N VAL A 224 -9.10 -13.71 -20.54
CA VAL A 224 -8.99 -13.75 -22.01
C VAL A 224 -9.79 -14.89 -22.58
N SER A 225 -9.60 -16.11 -22.06
CA SER A 225 -10.29 -17.31 -22.51
C SER A 225 -11.64 -17.54 -21.82
N GLY A 226 -11.81 -17.01 -20.61
CA GLY A 226 -12.95 -17.28 -19.73
C GLY A 226 -12.83 -18.59 -18.94
N GLU A 227 -11.76 -19.35 -19.12
CA GLU A 227 -11.54 -20.63 -18.44
C GLU A 227 -11.39 -20.47 -16.92
N ILE A 228 -11.93 -21.46 -16.20
CA ILE A 228 -11.81 -21.55 -14.74
C ILE A 228 -10.72 -22.55 -14.42
N GLU A 229 -9.71 -22.10 -13.69
CA GLU A 229 -8.55 -22.89 -13.33
C GLU A 229 -8.41 -23.02 -11.81
N THR A 230 -7.92 -24.17 -11.36
CA THR A 230 -7.62 -24.44 -9.95
C THR A 230 -6.10 -24.51 -9.75
N HIS A 231 -5.61 -23.74 -8.81
CA HIS A 231 -4.20 -23.71 -8.45
C HIS A 231 -4.01 -24.02 -6.97
N LEU A 232 -3.26 -25.08 -6.68
CA LEU A 232 -2.94 -25.48 -5.31
C LEU A 232 -1.61 -24.88 -4.86
N ALA A 233 -1.50 -24.64 -3.54
CA ALA A 233 -0.30 -24.15 -2.90
C ALA A 233 -0.29 -24.45 -1.39
N ASP A 234 0.88 -24.36 -0.77
CA ASP A 234 1.07 -24.50 0.68
C ASP A 234 0.71 -23.23 1.43
N ALA A 235 0.79 -22.07 0.77
CA ALA A 235 0.40 -20.77 1.32
C ALA A 235 -0.14 -19.83 0.24
N VAL A 236 -1.04 -18.93 0.64
CA VAL A 236 -1.62 -17.90 -0.22
C VAL A 236 -1.38 -16.52 0.40
N VAL A 237 -0.75 -15.64 -0.35
CA VAL A 237 -0.52 -14.23 0.01
C VAL A 237 -1.48 -13.36 -0.79
N LEU A 238 -2.37 -12.65 -0.10
CA LEU A 238 -3.25 -11.65 -0.71
C LEU A 238 -2.57 -10.28 -0.70
N ALA A 239 -2.24 -9.78 -1.86
CA ALA A 239 -1.61 -8.48 -2.08
C ALA A 239 -2.36 -7.66 -3.14
N SER A 240 -3.68 -7.82 -3.18
CA SER A 240 -4.59 -7.27 -4.20
C SER A 240 -4.85 -5.76 -4.06
N GLY A 241 -4.22 -5.10 -3.07
CA GLY A 241 -4.41 -3.67 -2.82
C GLY A 241 -5.70 -3.35 -2.08
N GLY A 242 -6.14 -2.10 -2.21
CA GLY A 242 -7.33 -1.60 -1.52
C GLY A 242 -8.64 -1.87 -2.27
N TYR A 243 -9.72 -1.28 -1.77
CA TYR A 243 -11.08 -1.49 -2.26
C TYR A 243 -11.80 -0.17 -2.61
N GLY A 244 -11.06 0.88 -2.95
CA GLY A 244 -11.61 2.20 -3.21
C GLY A 244 -12.70 2.23 -4.29
N ASN A 245 -12.64 1.34 -5.28
CA ASN A 245 -13.65 1.27 -6.34
C ASN A 245 -14.98 0.60 -5.93
N VAL A 246 -15.15 0.24 -4.68
CA VAL A 246 -16.48 -0.04 -4.09
C VAL A 246 -17.28 1.25 -3.93
N PHE A 247 -16.60 2.41 -3.85
CA PHE A 247 -17.22 3.72 -3.67
C PHE A 247 -17.28 4.51 -4.98
N PHE A 248 -18.28 5.38 -5.09
CA PHE A 248 -18.46 6.26 -6.24
C PHE A 248 -17.29 7.23 -6.39
N LEU A 249 -16.84 7.46 -7.61
CA LEU A 249 -15.74 8.36 -7.98
C LEU A 249 -14.47 8.16 -7.13
N SER A 250 -14.08 6.91 -6.97
CA SER A 250 -12.83 6.57 -6.30
C SER A 250 -11.61 7.23 -6.98
N THR A 251 -10.60 7.53 -6.18
CA THR A 251 -9.27 7.94 -6.65
C THR A 251 -8.35 6.75 -6.93
N ASN A 252 -8.79 5.51 -6.66
CA ASN A 252 -8.01 4.30 -6.87
C ASN A 252 -8.10 3.78 -8.31
N ALA A 253 -7.11 3.01 -8.74
CA ALA A 253 -7.17 2.30 -10.02
C ALA A 253 -8.31 1.27 -10.01
N MET A 254 -8.90 1.00 -11.18
CA MET A 254 -10.09 0.15 -11.33
C MET A 254 -9.91 -1.28 -10.79
N GLY A 255 -8.68 -1.79 -10.72
CA GLY A 255 -8.36 -3.08 -10.10
C GLY A 255 -8.52 -3.13 -8.58
N CYS A 256 -8.71 -2.00 -7.91
CA CYS A 256 -8.95 -1.93 -6.46
C CYS A 256 -10.44 -2.16 -6.14
N ASN A 257 -10.97 -3.34 -6.47
CA ASN A 257 -12.39 -3.65 -6.48
C ASN A 257 -12.85 -4.62 -5.38
N ALA A 258 -11.96 -5.00 -4.46
CA ALA A 258 -12.21 -5.89 -3.33
C ALA A 258 -12.53 -7.37 -3.68
N THR A 259 -12.57 -7.80 -4.93
CA THR A 259 -13.00 -9.16 -5.29
C THR A 259 -12.24 -10.24 -4.52
N ALA A 260 -10.91 -10.25 -4.57
CA ALA A 260 -10.09 -11.25 -3.88
C ALA A 260 -10.24 -11.17 -2.33
N ILE A 261 -10.28 -9.95 -1.79
CA ILE A 261 -10.47 -9.70 -0.35
C ILE A 261 -11.82 -10.27 0.11
N TRP A 262 -12.87 -9.99 -0.63
CA TRP A 262 -14.23 -10.47 -0.34
C TRP A 262 -14.30 -12.00 -0.37
N ARG A 263 -13.70 -12.65 -1.37
CA ARG A 263 -13.68 -14.11 -1.48
C ARG A 263 -12.97 -14.76 -0.30
N ALA A 264 -11.85 -14.20 0.11
CA ALA A 264 -11.13 -14.68 1.29
C ALA A 264 -11.93 -14.46 2.59
N HIS A 265 -12.58 -13.30 2.72
CA HIS A 265 -13.42 -12.99 3.89
C HIS A 265 -14.60 -13.97 4.01
N ARG A 266 -15.27 -14.29 2.92
CA ARG A 266 -16.34 -15.31 2.89
C ARG A 266 -15.88 -16.69 3.32
N LYS A 267 -14.59 -16.99 3.26
CA LYS A 267 -13.98 -18.26 3.71
C LYS A 267 -13.38 -18.18 5.10
N GLY A 268 -13.73 -17.15 5.88
CA GLY A 268 -13.36 -16.99 7.27
C GLY A 268 -12.13 -16.12 7.53
N ALA A 269 -11.51 -15.51 6.52
CA ALA A 269 -10.44 -14.55 6.74
C ALA A 269 -10.99 -13.28 7.41
N TYR A 270 -10.31 -12.80 8.44
CA TYR A 270 -10.66 -11.53 9.07
C TYR A 270 -10.42 -10.35 8.13
N PHE A 271 -11.34 -9.39 8.16
CA PHE A 271 -11.19 -8.11 7.48
C PHE A 271 -10.87 -7.04 8.51
N ALA A 272 -9.66 -6.48 8.45
CA ALA A 272 -9.20 -5.48 9.41
C ALA A 272 -9.48 -4.06 8.92
N ASN A 273 -9.82 -3.18 9.87
CA ASN A 273 -9.97 -1.75 9.66
C ASN A 273 -10.90 -1.35 8.48
N PRO A 274 -12.11 -1.90 8.37
CA PRO A 274 -13.01 -1.62 7.23
C PRO A 274 -13.48 -0.15 7.18
N CYS A 275 -13.36 0.58 8.28
CA CYS A 275 -13.70 2.00 8.35
C CYS A 275 -12.62 2.92 7.75
N TYR A 276 -11.42 2.42 7.46
CA TYR A 276 -10.37 3.23 6.88
C TYR A 276 -10.48 3.25 5.36
N THR A 277 -11.28 4.20 4.88
CA THR A 277 -11.31 4.55 3.47
C THR A 277 -10.53 5.84 3.28
N GLN A 278 -9.64 5.86 2.29
CA GLN A 278 -8.86 7.05 1.96
C GLN A 278 -9.16 7.48 0.53
N ILE A 279 -9.51 8.74 0.38
CA ILE A 279 -9.57 9.43 -0.90
C ILE A 279 -8.29 10.27 -1.03
N HIS A 280 -7.69 10.29 -2.22
CA HIS A 280 -6.59 11.19 -2.50
C HIS A 280 -7.14 12.61 -2.69
N PRO A 281 -6.95 13.55 -1.76
CA PRO A 281 -7.67 14.82 -1.78
C PRO A 281 -7.14 15.78 -2.83
N THR A 282 -5.87 15.64 -3.24
CA THR A 282 -5.30 16.45 -4.32
C THR A 282 -5.65 15.81 -5.67
N CYS A 283 -6.80 16.16 -6.21
CA CYS A 283 -7.32 15.62 -7.46
C CYS A 283 -8.05 16.68 -8.27
N ILE A 284 -8.22 16.41 -9.58
CA ILE A 284 -9.04 17.24 -10.46
C ILE A 284 -10.51 16.85 -10.24
N PRO A 285 -11.44 17.81 -10.11
CA PRO A 285 -12.86 17.56 -10.01
C PRO A 285 -13.41 16.72 -11.16
N GLN A 286 -14.61 16.19 -10.99
CA GLN A 286 -15.32 15.51 -12.06
C GLN A 286 -15.57 16.50 -13.23
N SER A 287 -15.17 16.09 -14.43
CA SER A 287 -15.28 16.90 -15.64
C SER A 287 -16.38 16.48 -16.59
N GLY A 288 -17.17 15.46 -16.25
CA GLY A 288 -18.29 14.98 -17.06
C GLY A 288 -18.96 13.74 -16.47
N ASP A 289 -20.14 13.41 -16.97
CA ASP A 289 -21.02 12.37 -16.44
C ASP A 289 -20.45 10.95 -16.60
N PHE A 290 -19.54 10.76 -17.54
CA PHE A 290 -18.95 9.45 -17.83
C PHE A 290 -17.59 9.22 -17.18
N GLN A 291 -17.14 10.16 -16.35
CA GLN A 291 -15.87 9.98 -15.63
C GLN A 291 -16.01 8.92 -14.54
N SER A 292 -15.31 7.82 -14.69
CA SER A 292 -15.40 6.67 -13.79
C SER A 292 -14.54 6.78 -12.51
N LYS A 293 -13.61 7.71 -12.47
CA LYS A 293 -12.76 7.99 -11.31
C LYS A 293 -12.21 9.42 -11.34
N LEU A 294 -11.78 9.92 -10.18
CA LEU A 294 -11.09 11.21 -10.09
C LEU A 294 -9.64 11.09 -10.58
N THR A 295 -9.16 12.13 -11.25
CA THR A 295 -7.76 12.21 -11.69
C THR A 295 -6.88 12.73 -10.55
N LEU A 296 -5.88 11.93 -10.18
CA LEU A 296 -4.94 12.29 -9.12
C LEU A 296 -3.96 13.36 -9.59
N MET A 297 -3.65 14.30 -8.70
CA MET A 297 -2.55 15.25 -8.83
C MET A 297 -1.49 14.97 -7.76
N SER A 298 -0.25 15.37 -8.03
CA SER A 298 0.83 15.15 -7.08
C SER A 298 0.64 15.96 -5.80
N GLU A 299 0.73 15.31 -4.64
CA GLU A 299 0.79 15.99 -3.35
C GLU A 299 2.00 16.94 -3.23
N SER A 300 3.02 16.79 -4.06
CA SER A 300 4.16 17.71 -4.13
C SER A 300 3.74 19.13 -4.47
N LEU A 301 2.58 19.33 -5.12
CA LEU A 301 2.02 20.66 -5.37
C LEU A 301 1.80 21.48 -4.09
N ARG A 302 1.52 20.79 -2.97
CA ARG A 302 1.35 21.45 -1.68
C ARG A 302 2.67 21.91 -1.05
N ASN A 303 3.79 21.29 -1.41
CA ASN A 303 5.12 21.73 -0.98
C ASN A 303 5.63 22.93 -1.78
N ASP A 304 5.30 22.95 -3.08
CA ASP A 304 5.89 23.89 -4.04
C ASP A 304 4.90 25.00 -4.42
N GLY A 305 3.63 24.87 -4.04
CA GLY A 305 2.55 25.80 -4.36
C GLY A 305 1.84 26.36 -3.14
N ARG A 306 0.77 27.09 -3.39
CA ARG A 306 -0.10 27.68 -2.38
C ARG A 306 -1.55 27.30 -2.62
N ILE A 307 -2.30 27.05 -1.55
CA ILE A 307 -3.72 26.72 -1.59
C ILE A 307 -4.55 27.94 -1.21
N TRP A 308 -5.52 28.26 -2.05
CA TRP A 308 -6.41 29.39 -1.82
C TRP A 308 -7.84 29.10 -2.28
N VAL A 309 -8.78 29.88 -1.81
CA VAL A 309 -10.16 29.95 -2.28
C VAL A 309 -10.50 31.39 -2.64
N PRO A 310 -11.49 31.63 -3.53
CA PRO A 310 -12.01 32.99 -3.72
C PRO A 310 -12.56 33.58 -2.42
N LYS A 311 -12.30 34.85 -2.17
CA LYS A 311 -12.88 35.55 -1.01
C LYS A 311 -14.40 35.72 -1.10
N LYS A 312 -14.95 35.73 -2.33
CA LYS A 312 -16.36 35.91 -2.59
C LYS A 312 -16.94 34.68 -3.30
N ALA A 313 -18.12 34.26 -2.88
CA ALA A 313 -18.80 33.11 -3.49
C ALA A 313 -19.11 33.30 -4.98
N GLU A 314 -19.39 34.53 -5.42
CA GLU A 314 -19.63 34.88 -6.84
C GLU A 314 -18.41 34.68 -7.75
N ASP A 315 -17.22 34.53 -7.18
CA ASP A 315 -15.99 34.27 -7.94
C ASP A 315 -15.69 32.77 -8.10
N CYS A 316 -16.46 31.88 -7.47
CA CYS A 316 -16.19 30.44 -7.52
C CYS A 316 -16.41 29.82 -8.90
N ASP A 317 -17.27 30.41 -9.72
CA ASP A 317 -17.56 29.96 -11.08
C ASP A 317 -16.63 30.57 -12.15
N LYS A 318 -15.73 31.49 -11.74
CA LYS A 318 -14.77 32.13 -12.63
C LYS A 318 -13.55 31.21 -12.89
N ASP A 319 -12.89 31.41 -14.02
CA ASP A 319 -11.59 30.79 -14.22
C ASP A 319 -10.61 31.25 -13.12
N PRO A 320 -9.94 30.34 -12.41
CA PRO A 320 -9.00 30.71 -11.34
C PRO A 320 -7.90 31.68 -11.78
N ARG A 321 -7.54 31.71 -13.07
CA ARG A 321 -6.55 32.61 -13.63
C ARG A 321 -7.01 34.06 -13.71
N ASP A 322 -8.32 34.27 -13.79
CA ASP A 322 -8.94 35.58 -13.87
C ASP A 322 -9.22 36.20 -12.49
N ILE A 323 -8.99 35.44 -11.42
CA ILE A 323 -9.16 35.92 -10.05
C ILE A 323 -7.88 36.59 -9.57
N PRO A 324 -7.87 37.91 -9.35
CA PRO A 324 -6.67 38.63 -8.94
C PRO A 324 -6.21 38.25 -7.54
N GLU A 325 -4.93 38.45 -7.26
CA GLU A 325 -4.28 38.01 -5.99
C GLU A 325 -5.01 38.55 -4.74
N GLU A 326 -5.46 39.78 -4.75
CA GLU A 326 -6.18 40.43 -3.66
C GLU A 326 -7.57 39.80 -3.38
N ALA A 327 -8.14 39.11 -4.37
CA ALA A 327 -9.41 38.39 -4.23
C ALA A 327 -9.24 36.92 -3.76
N ARG A 328 -8.02 36.48 -3.55
CA ARG A 328 -7.68 35.12 -3.07
C ARG A 328 -7.54 35.09 -1.56
N ASP A 329 -8.12 34.11 -0.91
CA ASP A 329 -7.90 33.81 0.51
C ASP A 329 -7.00 32.58 0.66
N TYR A 330 -5.79 32.78 1.11
CA TYR A 330 -4.84 31.72 1.46
C TYR A 330 -5.14 31.20 2.88
N TYR A 331 -6.30 30.64 3.05
CA TYR A 331 -6.92 30.33 4.34
C TYR A 331 -6.06 29.43 5.24
N LEU A 332 -5.30 28.46 4.66
CA LEU A 332 -4.41 27.60 5.44
C LEU A 332 -3.27 28.38 6.07
N GLU A 333 -2.68 29.32 5.33
CA GLU A 333 -1.61 30.19 5.85
C GLU A 333 -2.13 31.14 6.92
N ARG A 334 -3.35 31.62 6.76
CA ARG A 334 -4.01 32.51 7.73
C ARG A 334 -4.40 31.82 9.01
N ILE A 335 -4.98 30.59 8.91
CA ILE A 335 -5.48 29.82 10.07
C ILE A 335 -4.32 29.08 10.77
N TYR A 336 -3.38 28.55 10.02
CA TYR A 336 -2.28 27.73 10.50
C TYR A 336 -0.91 28.27 10.09
N PRO A 337 -0.50 29.45 10.59
CA PRO A 337 0.71 30.13 10.12
C PRO A 337 2.02 29.32 10.28
N ALA A 338 2.05 28.38 11.23
CA ALA A 338 3.22 27.53 11.46
C ALA A 338 3.37 26.40 10.41
N PHE A 339 2.32 25.99 9.74
CA PHE A 339 2.29 24.86 8.80
C PHE A 339 1.87 25.27 7.39
N GLY A 340 1.01 26.26 7.27
CA GLY A 340 0.46 26.71 6.00
C GLY A 340 -0.15 25.57 5.19
N ASN A 341 0.31 25.43 3.95
CA ASN A 341 -0.16 24.37 3.04
C ASN A 341 0.23 22.96 3.44
N LEU A 342 1.12 22.79 4.42
CA LEU A 342 1.62 21.50 4.88
C LEU A 342 0.82 20.91 6.05
N VAL A 343 -0.28 21.55 6.46
CA VAL A 343 -1.21 20.94 7.43
C VAL A 343 -1.69 19.57 6.92
N PRO A 344 -2.07 18.64 7.81
CA PRO A 344 -2.69 17.37 7.41
C PRO A 344 -3.86 17.60 6.46
N ARG A 345 -4.07 16.67 5.54
CA ARG A 345 -5.05 16.82 4.45
C ARG A 345 -6.51 16.84 4.91
N ASP A 346 -6.77 16.14 5.99
CA ASP A 346 -8.09 16.16 6.67
C ASP A 346 -8.44 17.53 7.27
N ILE A 347 -7.41 18.33 7.59
CA ILE A 347 -7.57 19.72 8.05
C ILE A 347 -7.73 20.67 6.86
N ALA A 348 -6.99 20.45 5.78
CA ALA A 348 -7.05 21.27 4.58
C ALA A 348 -8.38 21.12 3.84
#